data_02827e0feb27e9f0f28bbf3f73afb205
#
_entry.id   02827e0feb27e9f0f28bbf3f73afb205
#
_cell.length_a   1.000
_cell.length_b   1.000
_cell.length_c   1.000
_cell.angle_alpha   90.00
_cell.angle_beta   90.00
_cell.angle_gamma   90.00
#
_symmetry.space_group_name_H-M   'P 1'
#
loop_
_entity.id
_entity.type
_entity.pdbx_description
1 polymer ?
#
loop_
_entity_poly.entity_id
_entity_poly.type
_entity_poly.pdbx_seq_one_letter_code
_entity_poly.pdbx_strand_id
1 'polypeptide(L)' 'MKASDLRAKTVDQLQDQLVQLKKEQFNLRFQKATDQLESTARVRQVRRDIARIRTVLHGQAAAQG' A
#
# COMPACT_ATOMS: atom_id res chain seq x y z
N MET A 1 -0.38 -1.93 -9.27
CA MET A 1 0.39 -3.09 -8.74
C MET A 1 -0.34 -4.39 -9.00
N LYS A 2 0.32 -5.33 -9.60
CA LYS A 2 -0.27 -6.66 -9.83
C LYS A 2 0.07 -7.59 -8.66
N ALA A 3 -0.84 -8.48 -8.32
CA ALA A 3 -0.62 -9.43 -7.23
C ALA A 3 0.60 -10.34 -7.49
N SER A 4 0.83 -10.72 -8.75
CA SER A 4 1.98 -11.53 -9.12
C SER A 4 3.30 -10.81 -8.84
N ASP A 5 3.37 -9.50 -9.08
CA ASP A 5 4.55 -8.69 -8.80
C ASP A 5 4.83 -8.63 -7.30
N LEU A 6 3.78 -8.50 -6.50
CA LEU A 6 3.89 -8.47 -5.04
C LEU A 6 4.38 -9.81 -4.49
N ARG A 7 3.91 -10.91 -5.06
CA ARG A 7 4.30 -12.25 -4.62
C ARG A 7 5.76 -12.56 -4.92
N ALA A 8 6.34 -11.91 -5.93
CA ALA A 8 7.75 -12.06 -6.28
C ALA A 8 8.69 -11.32 -5.33
N LYS A 9 8.16 -10.44 -4.49
CA LYS A 9 8.97 -9.64 -3.55
C LYS A 9 9.14 -10.36 -2.22
N THR A 10 10.25 -10.05 -1.54
CA THR A 10 10.47 -10.55 -0.18
C THR A 10 9.57 -9.83 0.82
N VAL A 11 9.40 -10.43 2.01
CA VAL A 11 8.64 -9.82 3.10
C VAL A 11 9.19 -8.44 3.44
N ASP A 12 10.51 -8.30 3.53
CA ASP A 12 11.15 -7.02 3.84
C ASP A 12 10.83 -5.96 2.79
N GLN A 13 10.90 -6.32 1.50
CA GLN A 13 10.55 -5.41 0.41
C GLN A 13 9.09 -4.98 0.47
N LEU A 14 8.20 -5.91 0.78
CA LEU A 14 6.77 -5.60 0.91
C LEU A 14 6.50 -4.68 2.10
N GLN A 15 7.18 -4.90 3.22
CA GLN A 15 7.04 -4.04 4.39
C GLN A 15 7.54 -2.62 4.11
N ASP A 16 8.68 -2.49 3.43
CA ASP A 16 9.19 -1.18 3.03
C ASP A 16 8.20 -0.46 2.13
N GLN A 17 7.66 -1.18 1.17
CA GLN A 17 6.67 -0.60 0.25
C GLN A 17 5.40 -0.19 0.98
N LEU A 18 4.96 -1.00 1.95
CA LEU A 18 3.81 -0.68 2.77
C LEU A 18 4.03 0.63 3.56
N VAL A 19 5.22 0.79 4.15
CA VAL A 19 5.56 2.01 4.88
C VAL A 19 5.50 3.23 3.95
N GLN A 20 6.06 3.12 2.75
CA GLN A 20 6.01 4.20 1.77
C GLN A 20 4.58 4.58 1.40
N LEU A 21 3.74 3.58 1.17
CA LEU A 21 2.34 3.81 0.82
C LEU A 21 1.56 4.43 1.98
N LYS A 22 1.84 4.03 3.21
CA LYS A 22 1.21 4.63 4.39
C LYS A 22 1.59 6.09 4.56
N LYS A 23 2.85 6.43 4.30
CA LYS A 23 3.30 7.83 4.32
C LYS A 23 2.57 8.65 3.26
N GLU A 24 2.45 8.10 2.06
CA GLU A 24 1.72 8.75 0.98
C GLU A 24 0.24 8.93 1.33
N GLN A 25 -0.38 7.90 1.92
CA GLN A 25 -1.77 7.98 2.37
C GLN A 25 -1.96 9.08 3.40
N PHE A 26 -1.04 9.20 4.34
CA PHE A 26 -1.09 10.25 5.34
C PHE A 26 -1.01 11.64 4.69
N ASN A 27 -0.11 11.82 3.75
CA ASN A 27 0.02 13.09 3.02
C ASN A 27 -1.24 13.41 2.23
N LEU A 28 -1.85 12.42 1.59
CA LEU A 28 -3.08 12.60 0.82
C LEU A 28 -4.25 13.00 1.74
N ARG A 29 -4.33 12.39 2.92
CA ARG A 29 -5.34 12.78 3.91
C ARG A 29 -5.15 14.22 4.38
N PHE A 30 -3.91 14.61 4.59
CA PHE A 30 -3.59 15.97 4.96
C PHE A 30 -3.99 16.96 3.86
N GLN A 31 -3.68 16.63 2.61
CA GLN A 31 -4.06 17.46 1.47
C GLN A 31 -5.58 17.59 1.35
N LYS A 32 -6.32 16.51 1.59
CA LYS A 32 -7.76 16.52 1.57
C LYS A 32 -8.32 17.44 2.65
N ALA A 33 -7.74 17.40 3.85
CA ALA A 33 -8.18 18.23 4.97
C ALA A 33 -7.95 19.72 4.72
N THR A 34 -6.95 20.06 3.89
CA THR A 34 -6.61 21.44 3.55
C THR A 34 -7.14 21.88 2.18
N ASP A 35 -8.01 21.07 1.57
CA ASP A 35 -8.56 21.30 0.22
C ASP A 35 -7.51 21.42 -0.88
N GLN A 36 -6.34 20.82 -0.68
CA GLN A 36 -5.25 20.84 -1.67
C GLN A 36 -5.21 19.57 -2.51
N LEU A 37 -6.10 18.62 -2.28
CA LEU A 37 -6.11 17.36 -2.99
C LEU A 37 -6.66 17.55 -4.41
N GLU A 38 -5.82 17.26 -5.42
CA GLU A 38 -6.21 17.41 -6.82
C GLU A 38 -6.88 16.17 -7.40
N SER A 39 -6.59 14.97 -6.84
CA SER A 39 -7.10 13.73 -7.40
C SER A 39 -7.50 12.73 -6.33
N THR A 40 -8.79 12.35 -6.32
CA THR A 40 -9.29 11.29 -5.46
C THR A 40 -8.91 9.89 -5.99
N ALA A 41 -8.59 9.78 -7.28
CA ALA A 41 -8.16 8.52 -7.87
C ALA A 41 -6.87 8.02 -7.23
N ARG A 42 -5.93 8.91 -6.89
CA ARG A 42 -4.69 8.53 -6.23
C ARG A 42 -4.94 7.98 -4.82
N VAL A 43 -5.88 8.57 -4.08
CA VAL A 43 -6.27 8.08 -2.76
C VAL A 43 -6.77 6.65 -2.83
N ARG A 44 -7.65 6.37 -3.79
CA ARG A 44 -8.20 5.03 -4.00
C ARG A 44 -7.11 4.04 -4.39
N GLN A 45 -6.21 4.46 -5.26
CA GLN A 45 -5.11 3.60 -5.72
C GLN A 45 -4.19 3.22 -4.57
N VAL A 46 -3.82 4.19 -3.74
CA VAL A 46 -2.95 3.94 -2.58
C VAL A 46 -3.63 2.98 -1.61
N ARG A 47 -4.93 3.17 -1.34
CA ARG A 47 -5.69 2.27 -0.45
C ARG A 47 -5.71 0.84 -0.98
N ARG A 48 -5.90 0.66 -2.29
CA ARG A 48 -5.88 -0.66 -2.92
C ARG A 48 -4.51 -1.31 -2.79
N ASP A 49 -3.46 -0.55 -3.07
CA ASP A 49 -2.10 -1.06 -3.01
C ASP A 49 -1.75 -1.51 -1.58
N ILE A 50 -2.13 -0.73 -0.59
CA ILE A 50 -1.93 -1.09 0.83
C ILE A 50 -2.67 -2.40 1.14
N ALA A 51 -3.92 -2.51 0.72
CA ALA A 51 -4.72 -3.70 0.97
C ALA A 51 -4.11 -4.93 0.31
N ARG A 52 -3.62 -4.80 -0.92
CA ARG A 52 -2.98 -5.90 -1.66
C ARG A 52 -1.70 -6.36 -0.97
N ILE A 53 -0.85 -5.41 -0.56
CA ILE A 53 0.40 -5.75 0.12
C ILE A 53 0.09 -6.47 1.44
N ARG A 54 -0.87 -5.99 2.20
CA ARG A 54 -1.26 -6.64 3.47
C ARG A 54 -1.77 -8.04 3.23
N THR A 55 -2.55 -8.25 2.19
CA THR A 55 -3.06 -9.58 1.84
C THR A 55 -1.92 -10.54 1.48
N VAL A 56 -0.95 -10.08 0.68
CA VAL A 56 0.20 -10.89 0.30
C VAL A 56 1.07 -11.20 1.51
N LEU A 57 1.32 -10.22 2.38
CA LEU A 57 2.09 -10.43 3.60
C LEU A 57 1.42 -11.47 4.51
N HIS A 58 0.10 -11.39 4.64
CA HIS A 58 -0.67 -12.37 5.43
C HIS A 58 -0.52 -13.78 4.85
N GLY A 59 -0.62 -13.91 3.54
CA GLY A 59 -0.46 -15.19 2.86
C GLY A 59 0.94 -15.76 3.04
N GLN A 60 1.97 -14.94 2.91
CA GLN A 60 3.36 -15.38 3.08
C GLN A 60 3.64 -15.78 4.54
N ALA A 61 3.12 -15.01 5.48
CA ALA A 61 3.27 -15.36 6.90
C ALA A 61 2.59 -16.68 7.22
N ALA A 62 1.40 -16.92 6.67
CA ALA A 62 0.69 -18.18 6.84
C ALA A 62 1.43 -19.35 6.19
N ALA A 63 2.05 -19.12 5.03
CA ALA A 63 2.81 -20.15 4.34
C ALA A 63 4.10 -20.50 5.06
N GLN A 64 4.68 -19.56 5.80
CA GLN A 64 5.91 -19.77 6.56
C GLN A 64 5.64 -20.30 7.97
N GLY A 65 4.41 -20.14 8.42
CA GLY A 65 4.01 -20.62 9.75
C GLY A 65 3.64 -22.06 9.70
#